data_0bbf59a2c8c14cf427f0821532598633
#
_entry.id   0bbf59a2c8c14cf427f0821532598633
#
_cell.length_a   1.000
_cell.length_b   1.000
_cell.length_c   1.000
_cell.angle_alpha   90.00
_cell.angle_beta   90.00
_cell.angle_gamma   90.00
#
_symmetry.space_group_name_H-M   'P 1'
#
loop_
_entity.id
_entity.type
_entity.pdbx_description
1 polymer ?
#
loop_
_entity_poly.entity_id
_entity_poly.type
_entity_poly.pdbx_seq_one_letter_code
_entity_poly.pdbx_strand_id
1 'polypeptide(L)'
;EWTYKNIDYMRAQLQRLGLAYDWDREIATCKPDYYRWEQWLFVRLFKKGLVYNKTAAVNWDPVDQTVLANEQVIDGRGWRSGALVERREIPQWFMKITDYAEDLRNDLQQLSGWPDQVKTMQANWIGRSEGVQITFAVADSDEDLAVYTTRPDTLMGVSYLAIAAEHPLALRMAETNVQLQQFIEECKKTDTTEAAMETAEKKGMATGISVIHPVSGERIPVWVANFVLMDYGNGAIFGCPAHDQRDFDFAKKYKLPILKVVSDKNSSVTGEKMKEAYTGSGKIIN
;
A
#
# COMPACT_ATOMS: atom_id res chain seq x y z
N GLU A 1 -26.28 23.26 15.46
CA GLU A 1 -26.79 24.61 15.13
C GLU A 1 -26.12 25.17 13.87
N TRP A 2 -24.78 25.22 13.78
CA TRP A 2 -24.03 25.73 12.62
C TRP A 2 -24.40 25.01 11.30
N THR A 3 -24.49 23.68 11.34
CA THR A 3 -24.86 22.86 10.17
C THR A 3 -26.21 23.23 9.60
N TYR A 4 -27.23 23.41 10.47
CA TYR A 4 -28.57 23.78 10.02
C TYR A 4 -28.63 25.18 9.43
N LYS A 5 -27.91 26.15 9.99
CA LYS A 5 -27.79 27.48 9.41
C LYS A 5 -27.17 27.45 8.01
N ASN A 6 -26.18 26.59 7.79
CA ASN A 6 -25.57 26.41 6.47
C ASN A 6 -26.55 25.73 5.48
N ILE A 7 -27.32 24.73 5.93
CA ILE A 7 -28.36 24.10 5.07
C ILE A 7 -29.37 25.15 4.63
N ASP A 8 -29.90 25.96 5.54
CA ASP A 8 -30.86 27.01 5.21
C ASP A 8 -30.28 28.06 4.26
N TYR A 9 -29.03 28.46 4.48
CA TYR A 9 -28.34 29.40 3.62
C TYR A 9 -28.13 28.84 2.19
N MET A 10 -27.64 27.61 2.07
CA MET A 10 -27.43 26.95 0.77
C MET A 10 -28.75 26.71 0.04
N ARG A 11 -29.80 26.31 0.74
CA ARG A 11 -31.14 26.16 0.16
C ARG A 11 -31.61 27.48 -0.47
N ALA A 12 -31.52 28.57 0.27
CA ALA A 12 -31.90 29.87 -0.23
C ALA A 12 -31.10 30.28 -1.48
N GLN A 13 -29.78 29.99 -1.52
CA GLN A 13 -28.96 30.25 -2.70
C GLN A 13 -29.40 29.40 -3.91
N LEU A 14 -29.63 28.10 -3.73
CA LEU A 14 -30.03 27.18 -4.80
C LEU A 14 -31.43 27.56 -5.34
N GLN A 15 -32.34 27.98 -4.48
CA GLN A 15 -33.67 28.46 -4.91
C GLN A 15 -33.57 29.72 -5.77
N ARG A 16 -32.63 30.61 -5.44
CA ARG A 16 -32.38 31.83 -6.26
C ARG A 16 -31.81 31.52 -7.64
N LEU A 17 -31.16 30.37 -7.82
CA LEU A 17 -30.69 29.94 -9.15
C LEU A 17 -31.82 29.39 -10.01
N GLY A 18 -33.05 29.24 -9.48
CA GLY A 18 -34.20 28.73 -10.23
C GLY A 18 -34.13 27.25 -10.55
N LEU A 19 -33.38 26.45 -9.78
CA LEU A 19 -33.28 25.01 -9.97
C LEU A 19 -34.62 24.32 -9.62
N ALA A 20 -35.06 23.40 -10.47
CA ALA A 20 -36.31 22.69 -10.34
C ALA A 20 -36.19 21.47 -9.40
N TYR A 21 -35.71 21.69 -8.19
CA TYR A 21 -35.70 20.65 -7.15
C TYR A 21 -37.05 20.57 -6.44
N ASP A 22 -37.42 19.35 -6.07
CA ASP A 22 -38.53 19.11 -5.14
C ASP A 22 -38.02 19.34 -3.70
N TRP A 23 -38.20 20.56 -3.21
CA TRP A 23 -37.71 20.99 -1.90
C TRP A 23 -38.40 20.29 -0.72
N ASP A 24 -39.58 19.72 -0.93
CA ASP A 24 -40.29 18.93 0.09
C ASP A 24 -39.61 17.56 0.33
N ARG A 25 -38.74 17.15 -0.59
CA ARG A 25 -37.94 15.92 -0.50
C ARG A 25 -36.52 16.16 -0.03
N GLU A 26 -36.22 17.35 0.48
CA GLU A 26 -34.92 17.64 1.06
C GLU A 26 -34.62 16.72 2.25
N ILE A 27 -33.45 16.16 2.26
CA ILE A 27 -32.95 15.35 3.37
C ILE A 27 -31.66 15.94 3.93
N ALA A 28 -31.42 15.76 5.24
CA ALA A 28 -30.21 16.13 5.89
C ALA A 28 -29.61 14.92 6.61
N THR A 29 -28.45 14.47 6.18
CA THR A 29 -27.79 13.26 6.69
C THR A 29 -27.41 13.34 8.17
N CYS A 30 -27.29 14.57 8.70
CA CYS A 30 -27.04 14.82 10.12
C CYS A 30 -28.27 14.68 11.04
N LYS A 31 -29.47 14.45 10.45
CA LYS A 31 -30.68 14.27 11.24
C LYS A 31 -30.86 12.82 11.71
N PRO A 32 -31.42 12.58 12.93
CA PRO A 32 -31.71 11.24 13.43
C PRO A 32 -32.58 10.42 12.50
N ASP A 33 -33.53 11.04 11.82
CA ASP A 33 -34.43 10.37 10.87
C ASP A 33 -33.67 9.75 9.70
N TYR A 34 -32.53 10.30 9.33
CA TYR A 34 -31.65 9.77 8.31
C TYR A 34 -30.63 8.79 8.88
N TYR A 35 -29.76 9.21 9.80
CA TYR A 35 -28.62 8.38 10.23
C TYR A 35 -29.02 7.14 11.05
N ARG A 36 -30.24 7.08 11.60
CA ARG A 36 -30.75 5.84 12.22
C ARG A 36 -30.73 4.65 11.27
N TRP A 37 -30.88 4.89 9.97
CA TRP A 37 -30.84 3.83 8.96
C TRP A 37 -29.40 3.41 8.66
N GLU A 38 -28.46 4.32 8.68
CA GLU A 38 -27.03 4.02 8.59
C GLU A 38 -26.60 3.19 9.81
N GLN A 39 -26.99 3.58 11.00
CA GLN A 39 -26.76 2.82 12.23
C GLN A 39 -27.39 1.43 12.18
N TRP A 40 -28.61 1.32 11.66
CA TRP A 40 -29.28 0.03 11.47
C TRP A 40 -28.50 -0.85 10.50
N LEU A 41 -28.05 -0.32 9.38
CA LEU A 41 -27.23 -1.03 8.41
C LEU A 41 -25.91 -1.50 9.03
N PHE A 42 -25.21 -0.60 9.73
CA PHE A 42 -23.98 -0.91 10.43
C PHE A 42 -24.17 -2.09 11.41
N VAL A 43 -25.18 -2.05 12.24
CA VAL A 43 -25.50 -3.15 13.18
C VAL A 43 -25.77 -4.46 12.45
N ARG A 44 -26.43 -4.42 11.29
CA ARG A 44 -26.67 -5.62 10.46
C ARG A 44 -25.36 -6.19 9.91
N LEU A 45 -24.48 -5.34 9.39
CA LEU A 45 -23.16 -5.73 8.87
C LEU A 45 -22.28 -6.29 9.99
N PHE A 46 -22.30 -5.65 11.17
CA PHE A 46 -21.57 -6.13 12.34
C PHE A 46 -22.05 -7.53 12.77
N LYS A 47 -23.37 -7.75 12.87
CA LYS A 47 -23.94 -9.07 13.20
C LYS A 47 -23.62 -10.15 12.18
N LYS A 48 -23.35 -9.78 10.93
CA LYS A 48 -22.87 -10.68 9.88
C LYS A 48 -21.36 -10.92 9.91
N GLY A 49 -20.63 -10.27 10.82
CA GLY A 49 -19.17 -10.37 10.90
C GLY A 49 -18.42 -9.64 9.80
N LEU A 50 -19.10 -8.76 9.04
CA LEU A 50 -18.52 -7.98 7.95
C LEU A 50 -17.86 -6.68 8.42
N VAL A 51 -18.10 -6.30 9.67
CA VAL A 51 -17.49 -5.12 10.30
C VAL A 51 -16.77 -5.57 11.56
N TYR A 52 -15.56 -5.08 11.75
CA TYR A 52 -14.72 -5.39 12.90
C TYR A 52 -13.95 -4.15 13.36
N ASN A 53 -13.50 -4.17 14.60
CA ASN A 53 -12.67 -3.11 15.17
C ASN A 53 -11.22 -3.60 15.29
N LYS A 54 -10.26 -2.78 14.88
CA LYS A 54 -8.84 -2.99 15.15
C LYS A 54 -8.13 -1.64 15.32
N THR A 55 -7.01 -1.66 16.02
CA THR A 55 -6.09 -0.51 16.07
C THR A 55 -5.34 -0.43 14.74
N ALA A 56 -5.28 0.76 14.17
CA ALA A 56 -4.57 1.03 12.92
C ALA A 56 -3.92 2.42 12.96
N ALA A 57 -2.82 2.55 12.26
CA ALA A 57 -2.13 3.82 12.09
C ALA A 57 -2.93 4.74 11.17
N VAL A 58 -3.10 5.99 11.57
CA VAL A 58 -3.84 7.03 10.84
C VAL A 58 -3.03 8.30 10.75
N ASN A 59 -3.35 9.13 9.77
CA ASN A 59 -2.84 10.48 9.68
C ASN A 59 -3.66 11.37 10.62
N TRP A 60 -3.02 11.91 11.65
CA TRP A 60 -3.64 12.76 12.64
C TRP A 60 -3.22 14.20 12.47
N ASP A 61 -4.18 15.11 12.35
CA ASP A 61 -3.93 16.54 12.40
C ASP A 61 -4.04 17.03 13.85
N PRO A 62 -2.92 17.51 14.46
CA PRO A 62 -2.94 17.91 15.86
C PRO A 62 -3.64 19.25 16.12
N VAL A 63 -3.82 20.09 15.08
CA VAL A 63 -4.51 21.39 15.18
C VAL A 63 -6.00 21.21 14.99
N ASP A 64 -6.42 20.52 13.92
CA ASP A 64 -7.83 20.24 13.66
C ASP A 64 -8.37 19.08 14.53
N GLN A 65 -7.50 18.37 15.25
CA GLN A 65 -7.80 17.22 16.12
C GLN A 65 -8.68 16.18 15.41
N THR A 66 -8.29 15.82 14.20
CA THR A 66 -9.04 14.88 13.35
C THR A 66 -8.13 13.96 12.58
N VAL A 67 -8.70 12.83 12.14
CA VAL A 67 -8.06 11.91 11.20
C VAL A 67 -8.20 12.46 9.79
N LEU A 68 -7.11 12.42 9.02
CA LEU A 68 -7.07 12.82 7.62
C LEU A 68 -6.95 11.59 6.72
N ALA A 69 -7.72 11.59 5.62
CA ALA A 69 -7.47 10.68 4.51
C ALA A 69 -6.13 11.04 3.82
N ASN A 70 -5.56 10.09 3.09
CA ASN A 70 -4.26 10.33 2.43
C ASN A 70 -4.30 11.55 1.49
N GLU A 71 -5.41 11.75 0.77
CA GLU A 71 -5.60 12.86 -0.15
C GLU A 71 -5.70 14.22 0.54
N GLN A 72 -5.89 14.22 1.85
CA GLN A 72 -5.95 15.41 2.70
C GLN A 72 -4.59 15.77 3.31
N VAL A 73 -3.56 14.99 3.02
CA VAL A 73 -2.18 15.25 3.44
C VAL A 73 -1.40 15.73 2.22
N ILE A 74 -0.92 16.97 2.26
CA ILE A 74 -0.15 17.61 1.18
C ILE A 74 1.22 17.97 1.74
N ASP A 75 2.29 17.40 1.17
CA ASP A 75 3.67 17.60 1.62
C ASP A 75 3.85 17.34 3.13
N GLY A 76 3.20 16.28 3.65
CA GLY A 76 3.24 15.90 5.07
C GLY A 76 2.44 16.83 5.99
N ARG A 77 1.59 17.69 5.45
CA ARG A 77 0.77 18.66 6.19
C ARG A 77 -0.72 18.49 5.93
N GLY A 78 -1.51 18.75 6.95
CA GLY A 78 -2.97 18.80 6.80
C GLY A 78 -3.40 19.88 5.80
N TRP A 79 -4.23 19.49 4.83
CA TRP A 79 -4.67 20.34 3.71
C TRP A 79 -5.36 21.66 4.14
N ARG A 80 -5.95 21.67 5.34
CA ARG A 80 -6.70 22.79 5.88
C ARG A 80 -5.92 23.56 6.95
N SER A 81 -5.33 22.85 7.92
CA SER A 81 -4.61 23.46 9.03
C SER A 81 -3.20 23.91 8.67
N GLY A 82 -2.57 23.24 7.68
CA GLY A 82 -1.14 23.40 7.37
C GLY A 82 -0.20 22.82 8.42
N ALA A 83 -0.73 22.19 9.49
CA ALA A 83 0.07 21.55 10.52
C ALA A 83 0.76 20.28 9.99
N LEU A 84 1.94 19.96 10.54
CA LEU A 84 2.57 18.66 10.29
C LEU A 84 1.66 17.55 10.81
N VAL A 85 1.42 16.56 9.95
CA VAL A 85 0.60 15.40 10.29
C VAL A 85 1.41 14.43 11.14
N GLU A 86 0.78 13.90 12.18
CA GLU A 86 1.33 12.86 13.03
C GLU A 86 0.73 11.50 12.68
N ARG A 87 1.53 10.44 12.70
CA ARG A 87 0.98 9.07 12.68
C ARG A 87 0.58 8.66 14.09
N ARG A 88 -0.68 8.30 14.27
CA ARG A 88 -1.22 7.80 15.54
C ARG A 88 -1.91 6.47 15.34
N GLU A 89 -1.74 5.58 16.28
CA GLU A 89 -2.52 4.33 16.34
C GLU A 89 -3.79 4.56 17.15
N ILE A 90 -4.93 4.39 16.49
CA ILE A 90 -6.24 4.50 17.15
C ILE A 90 -7.15 3.34 16.77
N PRO A 91 -8.06 2.90 17.69
CA PRO A 91 -9.08 1.92 17.35
C PRO A 91 -10.02 2.46 16.28
N GLN A 92 -10.20 1.68 15.20
CA GLN A 92 -11.07 2.03 14.08
C GLN A 92 -11.94 0.87 13.64
N TRP A 93 -13.06 1.20 12.98
CA TRP A 93 -13.93 0.24 12.36
C TRP A 93 -13.53 -0.01 10.91
N PHE A 94 -13.48 -1.28 10.55
CA PHE A 94 -13.14 -1.75 9.21
C PHE A 94 -14.27 -2.61 8.64
N MET A 95 -14.46 -2.53 7.34
CA MET A 95 -15.33 -3.42 6.59
C MET A 95 -14.50 -4.44 5.81
N LYS A 96 -14.92 -5.70 5.83
CA LYS A 96 -14.29 -6.78 5.05
C LYS A 96 -14.75 -6.73 3.59
N ILE A 97 -14.41 -5.65 2.89
CA ILE A 97 -14.85 -5.44 1.51
C ILE A 97 -14.27 -6.46 0.53
N THR A 98 -13.09 -7.01 0.84
CA THR A 98 -12.39 -8.00 0.00
C THR A 98 -13.01 -9.39 0.06
N ASP A 99 -13.84 -9.71 1.08
CA ASP A 99 -14.54 -11.00 1.17
C ASP A 99 -15.48 -11.25 -0.03
N TYR A 100 -15.91 -10.20 -0.71
CA TYR A 100 -16.79 -10.25 -1.89
C TYR A 100 -16.08 -9.96 -3.21
N ALA A 101 -14.75 -9.80 -3.21
CA ALA A 101 -14.03 -9.38 -4.40
C ALA A 101 -14.16 -10.37 -5.56
N GLU A 102 -14.09 -11.68 -5.28
CA GLU A 102 -14.22 -12.72 -6.30
C GLU A 102 -15.65 -12.77 -6.84
N ASP A 103 -16.67 -12.71 -5.97
CA ASP A 103 -18.09 -12.70 -6.37
C ASP A 103 -18.36 -11.47 -7.25
N LEU A 104 -17.94 -10.29 -6.83
CA LEU A 104 -18.12 -9.05 -7.57
C LEU A 104 -17.47 -9.12 -8.96
N ARG A 105 -16.26 -9.68 -9.05
CA ARG A 105 -15.55 -9.85 -10.31
C ARG A 105 -16.26 -10.81 -11.26
N ASN A 106 -16.74 -11.94 -10.76
CA ASN A 106 -17.44 -12.95 -11.55
C ASN A 106 -18.81 -12.46 -12.00
N ASP A 107 -19.53 -11.73 -11.14
CA ASP A 107 -20.88 -11.23 -11.43
C ASP A 107 -20.89 -10.08 -12.46
N LEU A 108 -19.73 -9.45 -12.77
CA LEU A 108 -19.64 -8.48 -13.87
C LEU A 108 -20.14 -9.06 -15.20
N GLN A 109 -20.00 -10.35 -15.41
CA GLN A 109 -20.46 -11.03 -16.62
C GLN A 109 -21.99 -11.07 -16.73
N GLN A 110 -22.69 -11.01 -15.59
CA GLN A 110 -24.15 -11.04 -15.53
C GLN A 110 -24.78 -9.66 -15.77
N LEU A 111 -23.99 -8.60 -15.75
CA LEU A 111 -24.45 -7.22 -15.93
C LEU A 111 -24.59 -6.87 -17.41
N SER A 112 -25.59 -7.48 -18.09
CA SER A 112 -25.80 -7.31 -19.52
C SER A 112 -26.13 -5.86 -19.95
N GLY A 113 -26.70 -5.05 -19.05
CA GLY A 113 -27.03 -3.65 -19.30
C GLY A 113 -25.85 -2.67 -19.08
N TRP A 114 -24.68 -3.15 -18.66
CA TRP A 114 -23.52 -2.30 -18.44
C TRP A 114 -22.63 -2.21 -19.68
N PRO A 115 -22.09 -1.03 -20.01
CA PRO A 115 -21.11 -0.88 -21.07
C PRO A 115 -19.87 -1.74 -20.81
N ASP A 116 -19.32 -2.37 -21.86
CA ASP A 116 -18.15 -3.26 -21.73
C ASP A 116 -16.91 -2.53 -21.19
N GLN A 117 -16.74 -1.25 -21.53
CA GLN A 117 -15.67 -0.43 -20.99
C GLN A 117 -15.75 -0.32 -19.45
N VAL A 118 -16.97 -0.13 -18.90
CA VAL A 118 -17.18 -0.04 -17.45
C VAL A 118 -16.90 -1.39 -16.78
N LYS A 119 -17.35 -2.49 -17.37
CA LYS A 119 -17.05 -3.85 -16.88
C LYS A 119 -15.54 -4.11 -16.86
N THR A 120 -14.85 -3.72 -17.91
CA THR A 120 -13.38 -3.85 -17.97
C THR A 120 -12.68 -3.02 -16.90
N MET A 121 -13.10 -1.77 -16.70
CA MET A 121 -12.55 -0.91 -15.63
C MET A 121 -12.78 -1.51 -14.26
N GLN A 122 -13.97 -2.04 -13.98
CA GLN A 122 -14.28 -2.69 -12.70
C GLN A 122 -13.47 -3.97 -12.49
N ALA A 123 -13.34 -4.81 -13.53
CA ALA A 123 -12.53 -6.03 -13.46
C ALA A 123 -11.07 -5.73 -13.18
N ASN A 124 -10.52 -4.70 -13.82
CA ASN A 124 -9.13 -4.26 -13.60
C ASN A 124 -8.94 -3.66 -12.20
N TRP A 125 -9.94 -2.90 -11.69
CA TRP A 125 -9.89 -2.31 -10.36
C TRP A 125 -9.95 -3.38 -9.25
N ILE A 126 -10.87 -4.34 -9.36
CA ILE A 126 -10.97 -5.44 -8.39
C ILE A 126 -9.70 -6.28 -8.45
N GLY A 127 -9.22 -6.60 -9.65
CA GLY A 127 -8.04 -7.38 -9.92
C GLY A 127 -8.11 -8.79 -9.32
N ARG A 128 -7.23 -9.64 -9.77
CA ARG A 128 -6.86 -10.90 -9.11
C ARG A 128 -5.39 -11.11 -9.34
N SER A 129 -4.63 -11.18 -8.28
CA SER A 129 -3.21 -11.56 -8.34
C SER A 129 -3.01 -12.86 -7.56
N GLU A 130 -2.16 -13.72 -8.09
CA GLU A 130 -1.70 -14.91 -7.39
C GLU A 130 -0.24 -14.70 -7.04
N GLY A 131 0.11 -15.06 -5.82
CA GLY A 131 1.47 -14.92 -5.34
C GLY A 131 1.85 -16.06 -4.42
N VAL A 132 3.12 -16.11 -4.09
CA VAL A 132 3.73 -17.14 -3.26
C VAL A 132 4.42 -16.47 -2.09
N GLN A 133 4.26 -17.05 -0.92
CA GLN A 133 5.09 -16.73 0.23
C GLN A 133 6.34 -17.61 0.20
N ILE A 134 7.50 -16.99 0.29
CA ILE A 134 8.80 -17.65 0.32
C ILE A 134 9.47 -17.30 1.64
N THR A 135 10.01 -18.32 2.31
CA THR A 135 10.70 -18.16 3.58
C THR A 135 12.22 -18.22 3.37
N PHE A 136 12.93 -17.26 3.92
CA PHE A 136 14.37 -17.18 3.94
C PHE A 136 14.86 -17.32 5.38
N ALA A 137 15.73 -18.29 5.66
CA ALA A 137 16.36 -18.39 6.96
C ALA A 137 17.29 -17.21 7.22
N VAL A 138 17.20 -16.58 8.37
CA VAL A 138 18.12 -15.51 8.78
C VAL A 138 19.47 -16.14 9.12
N ALA A 139 20.54 -15.66 8.49
CA ALA A 139 21.85 -16.21 8.71
C ALA A 139 22.29 -16.03 10.18
N ASP A 140 22.93 -17.07 10.71
CA ASP A 140 23.44 -17.08 12.08
C ASP A 140 22.36 -16.90 13.17
N SER A 141 21.10 -17.27 12.87
CA SER A 141 19.93 -17.21 13.75
C SER A 141 18.96 -18.37 13.44
N ASP A 142 18.11 -18.72 14.39
CA ASP A 142 17.01 -19.65 14.19
C ASP A 142 15.72 -18.99 13.67
N GLU A 143 15.80 -17.73 13.23
CA GLU A 143 14.67 -16.96 12.75
C GLU A 143 14.51 -17.07 11.23
N ASP A 144 13.27 -16.90 10.79
CA ASP A 144 12.89 -16.87 9.39
C ASP A 144 12.34 -15.51 9.01
N LEU A 145 12.62 -15.08 7.77
CA LEU A 145 12.03 -13.90 7.14
C LEU A 145 11.16 -14.35 5.96
N ALA A 146 9.85 -14.21 6.12
CA ALA A 146 8.89 -14.54 5.07
C ALA A 146 8.66 -13.33 4.17
N VAL A 147 8.72 -13.51 2.86
CA VAL A 147 8.43 -12.51 1.83
C VAL A 147 7.29 -12.98 0.93
N TYR A 148 6.49 -12.05 0.44
CA TYR A 148 5.44 -12.33 -0.52
C TYR A 148 5.84 -11.80 -1.90
N THR A 149 5.61 -12.60 -2.96
CA THR A 149 5.87 -12.20 -4.34
C THR A 149 4.81 -12.70 -5.30
N THR A 150 4.51 -11.90 -6.32
CA THR A 150 3.72 -12.32 -7.49
C THR A 150 4.60 -12.83 -8.65
N ARG A 151 5.93 -12.75 -8.48
CA ARG A 151 6.93 -13.14 -9.49
C ARG A 151 7.91 -14.20 -8.94
N PRO A 152 7.42 -15.38 -8.52
CA PRO A 152 8.31 -16.45 -8.03
C PRO A 152 9.32 -16.94 -9.08
N ASP A 153 9.02 -16.73 -10.36
CA ASP A 153 9.91 -17.01 -11.49
C ASP A 153 11.22 -16.23 -11.45
N THR A 154 11.28 -15.13 -10.70
CA THR A 154 12.48 -14.30 -10.58
C THR A 154 13.31 -14.59 -9.32
N LEU A 155 12.98 -15.62 -8.55
CA LEU A 155 13.66 -15.97 -7.29
C LEU A 155 15.18 -16.07 -7.44
N MET A 156 15.67 -16.70 -8.50
CA MET A 156 17.11 -16.85 -8.76
C MET A 156 17.81 -15.53 -9.12
N GLY A 157 17.06 -14.45 -9.33
CA GLY A 157 17.56 -13.10 -9.58
C GLY A 157 17.58 -12.20 -8.34
N VAL A 158 17.29 -12.77 -7.17
CA VAL A 158 17.28 -12.02 -5.90
C VAL A 158 18.69 -11.59 -5.53
N SER A 159 18.87 -10.31 -5.27
CA SER A 159 20.16 -9.76 -4.86
C SER A 159 20.15 -9.06 -3.49
N TYR A 160 18.95 -8.78 -2.96
CA TYR A 160 18.74 -8.27 -1.60
C TYR A 160 17.32 -8.55 -1.14
N LEU A 161 17.08 -8.54 0.16
CA LEU A 161 15.76 -8.41 0.74
C LEU A 161 15.57 -7.01 1.27
N ALA A 162 14.36 -6.48 1.16
CA ALA A 162 14.00 -5.21 1.78
C ALA A 162 12.82 -5.40 2.74
N ILE A 163 12.93 -4.75 3.91
CA ILE A 163 11.90 -4.76 4.94
C ILE A 163 11.41 -3.33 5.21
N ALA A 164 10.17 -3.22 5.65
CA ALA A 164 9.57 -1.96 6.05
C ALA A 164 10.31 -1.36 7.27
N ALA A 165 10.25 -0.05 7.41
CA ALA A 165 10.86 0.65 8.55
C ALA A 165 10.24 0.22 9.89
N GLU A 166 8.96 -0.14 9.89
CA GLU A 166 8.22 -0.61 11.07
C GLU A 166 8.33 -2.12 11.29
N HIS A 167 9.05 -2.85 10.44
CA HIS A 167 9.20 -4.30 10.59
C HIS A 167 9.91 -4.64 11.90
N PRO A 168 9.47 -5.66 12.68
CA PRO A 168 10.06 -6.01 13.98
C PRO A 168 11.57 -6.24 13.92
N LEU A 169 12.07 -6.85 12.85
CA LEU A 169 13.50 -7.05 12.63
C LEU A 169 14.24 -5.72 12.47
N ALA A 170 13.68 -4.73 11.74
CA ALA A 170 14.28 -3.41 11.57
C ALA A 170 14.36 -2.66 12.90
N LEU A 171 13.28 -2.67 13.68
CA LEU A 171 13.21 -2.00 14.99
C LEU A 171 14.24 -2.61 15.96
N ARG A 172 14.34 -3.93 16.02
CA ARG A 172 15.32 -4.62 16.88
C ARG A 172 16.77 -4.26 16.50
N MET A 173 17.08 -4.21 15.21
CA MET A 173 18.43 -3.83 14.75
C MET A 173 18.75 -2.36 15.02
N ALA A 174 17.74 -1.49 15.03
CA ALA A 174 17.90 -0.08 15.35
C ALA A 174 18.25 0.19 16.81
N GLU A 175 17.97 -0.74 17.74
CA GLU A 175 18.34 -0.59 19.16
C GLU A 175 19.85 -0.43 19.37
N THR A 176 20.66 -1.03 18.51
CA THR A 176 22.13 -0.98 18.55
C THR A 176 22.76 -0.17 17.45
N ASN A 177 21.96 0.38 16.52
CA ASN A 177 22.43 1.13 15.35
C ASN A 177 21.73 2.49 15.24
N VAL A 178 22.40 3.53 15.72
CA VAL A 178 21.86 4.91 15.74
C VAL A 178 21.54 5.43 14.33
N GLN A 179 22.33 5.06 13.32
CA GLN A 179 22.08 5.50 11.94
C GLN A 179 20.80 4.85 11.38
N LEU A 180 20.61 3.56 11.65
CA LEU A 180 19.40 2.84 11.27
C LEU A 180 18.15 3.40 11.98
N GLN A 181 18.30 3.74 13.26
CA GLN A 181 17.24 4.39 14.03
C GLN A 181 16.83 5.74 13.39
N GLN A 182 17.80 6.57 13.03
CA GLN A 182 17.54 7.85 12.36
C GLN A 182 16.86 7.67 11.00
N PHE A 183 17.29 6.67 10.23
CA PHE A 183 16.69 6.36 8.95
C PHE A 183 15.23 5.89 9.09
N ILE A 184 14.94 5.04 10.08
CA ILE A 184 13.57 4.61 10.40
C ILE A 184 12.69 5.81 10.76
N GLU A 185 13.20 6.75 11.57
CA GLU A 185 12.46 7.97 11.91
C GLU A 185 12.26 8.90 10.70
N GLU A 186 13.19 8.93 9.74
CA GLU A 186 13.01 9.62 8.46
C GLU A 186 11.88 8.97 7.64
N CYS A 187 11.88 7.65 7.53
CA CYS A 187 10.84 6.90 6.81
C CYS A 187 9.45 7.15 7.39
N LYS A 188 9.29 7.21 8.71
CA LYS A 188 8.01 7.48 9.37
C LYS A 188 7.42 8.86 9.05
N LYS A 189 8.27 9.82 8.67
CA LYS A 189 7.84 11.19 8.32
C LYS A 189 7.47 11.33 6.85
N THR A 190 7.81 10.36 6.03
CA THR A 190 7.56 10.39 4.59
C THR A 190 6.12 9.97 4.31
N ASP A 191 5.49 10.60 3.31
CA ASP A 191 4.16 10.21 2.84
C ASP A 191 4.19 8.77 2.30
N THR A 192 3.29 7.93 2.81
CA THR A 192 3.18 6.51 2.46
C THR A 192 2.07 6.23 1.45
N THR A 193 1.54 7.25 0.76
CA THR A 193 0.62 7.02 -0.34
C THR A 193 1.35 6.32 -1.50
N GLU A 194 0.68 5.38 -2.14
CA GLU A 194 1.26 4.63 -3.27
C GLU A 194 1.78 5.57 -4.37
N ALA A 195 1.04 6.63 -4.68
CA ALA A 195 1.44 7.65 -5.65
C ALA A 195 2.68 8.45 -5.22
N ALA A 196 2.78 8.85 -3.94
CA ALA A 196 3.96 9.53 -3.42
C ALA A 196 5.18 8.60 -3.40
N MET A 197 4.96 7.31 -3.09
CA MET A 197 6.01 6.31 -3.09
C MET A 197 6.52 5.96 -4.49
N GLU A 198 5.67 6.00 -5.52
CA GLU A 198 6.11 5.79 -6.91
C GLU A 198 7.12 6.85 -7.38
N THR A 199 6.87 8.11 -7.03
CA THR A 199 7.67 9.26 -7.47
C THR A 199 8.83 9.58 -6.53
N ALA A 200 8.79 9.16 -5.26
CA ALA A 200 9.83 9.43 -4.28
C ALA A 200 11.14 8.70 -4.61
N GLU A 201 12.26 9.36 -4.28
CA GLU A 201 13.59 8.74 -4.37
C GLU A 201 13.64 7.47 -3.50
N LYS A 202 14.08 6.36 -4.09
CA LYS A 202 14.25 5.09 -3.38
C LYS A 202 15.47 5.17 -2.48
N LYS A 203 15.22 5.08 -1.16
CA LYS A 203 16.26 5.13 -0.13
C LYS A 203 16.22 3.85 0.71
N GLY A 204 17.37 3.44 1.19
CA GLY A 204 17.49 2.32 2.11
C GLY A 204 18.77 2.35 2.91
N MET A 205 18.78 1.54 3.96
CA MET A 205 19.91 1.34 4.82
C MET A 205 20.12 -0.15 5.09
N ALA A 206 21.36 -0.63 4.95
CA ALA A 206 21.70 -2.00 5.26
C ALA A 206 21.55 -2.28 6.75
N THR A 207 20.92 -3.40 7.10
CA THR A 207 20.72 -3.79 8.50
C THR A 207 21.97 -4.44 9.11
N GLY A 208 22.91 -4.90 8.29
CA GLY A 208 24.02 -5.75 8.70
C GLY A 208 23.66 -7.24 8.79
N ILE A 209 22.41 -7.60 8.60
CA ILE A 209 21.91 -8.98 8.58
C ILE A 209 21.91 -9.52 7.15
N SER A 210 22.08 -10.83 7.02
CA SER A 210 21.87 -11.57 5.78
C SER A 210 20.86 -12.69 6.00
N VAL A 211 20.23 -13.12 4.93
CA VAL A 211 19.41 -14.34 4.88
C VAL A 211 20.03 -15.35 3.93
N ILE A 212 19.63 -16.61 4.05
CA ILE A 212 20.08 -17.67 3.16
C ILE A 212 19.06 -17.87 2.04
N HIS A 213 19.51 -17.78 0.80
CA HIS A 213 18.68 -18.03 -0.37
C HIS A 213 18.20 -19.49 -0.37
N PRO A 214 16.89 -19.77 -0.42
CA PRO A 214 16.36 -21.11 -0.17
C PRO A 214 16.75 -22.18 -1.21
N VAL A 215 17.21 -21.75 -2.37
CA VAL A 215 17.61 -22.68 -3.46
C VAL A 215 19.13 -22.70 -3.65
N SER A 216 19.80 -21.52 -3.77
CA SER A 216 21.24 -21.45 -4.02
C SER A 216 22.10 -21.61 -2.75
N GLY A 217 21.53 -21.34 -1.57
CA GLY A 217 22.28 -21.33 -0.32
C GLY A 217 23.17 -20.08 -0.13
N GLU A 218 23.14 -19.12 -1.04
CA GLU A 218 23.91 -17.89 -0.96
C GLU A 218 23.38 -16.96 0.12
N ARG A 219 24.27 -16.13 0.68
CA ARG A 219 23.91 -15.09 1.64
C ARG A 219 23.41 -13.86 0.90
N ILE A 220 22.19 -13.43 1.19
CA ILE A 220 21.52 -12.25 0.62
C ILE A 220 21.39 -11.18 1.70
N PRO A 221 21.84 -9.93 1.46
CA PRO A 221 21.78 -8.86 2.46
C PRO A 221 20.33 -8.38 2.67
N VAL A 222 20.02 -7.99 3.91
CA VAL A 222 18.74 -7.40 4.28
C VAL A 222 18.87 -5.89 4.45
N TRP A 223 17.99 -5.14 3.85
CA TRP A 223 17.92 -3.69 3.89
C TRP A 223 16.61 -3.20 4.50
N VAL A 224 16.62 -2.08 5.21
CA VAL A 224 15.40 -1.29 5.45
C VAL A 224 15.23 -0.35 4.28
N ALA A 225 14.04 -0.31 3.69
CA ALA A 225 13.78 0.54 2.52
C ALA A 225 12.49 1.36 2.68
N ASN A 226 12.52 2.62 2.25
CA ASN A 226 11.40 3.56 2.39
C ASN A 226 10.21 3.27 1.47
N PHE A 227 10.33 2.32 0.56
CA PHE A 227 9.29 1.94 -0.39
C PHE A 227 8.64 0.56 -0.08
N VAL A 228 8.98 -0.05 1.05
CA VAL A 228 8.34 -1.28 1.54
C VAL A 228 7.32 -0.91 2.60
N LEU A 229 6.07 -1.35 2.40
CA LEU A 229 4.97 -1.09 3.32
C LEU A 229 4.72 -2.28 4.23
N MET A 230 4.47 -2.01 5.51
CA MET A 230 4.15 -3.04 6.50
C MET A 230 2.81 -3.73 6.20
N ASP A 231 1.87 -3.01 5.60
CA ASP A 231 0.52 -3.51 5.26
C ASP A 231 0.49 -4.35 3.96
N TYR A 232 1.61 -4.45 3.23
CA TYR A 232 1.72 -5.28 2.04
C TYR A 232 2.46 -6.58 2.36
N GLY A 233 1.75 -7.70 2.26
CA GLY A 233 2.29 -9.01 2.66
C GLY A 233 2.68 -9.04 4.13
N ASN A 234 3.94 -9.33 4.40
CA ASN A 234 4.52 -9.39 5.75
C ASN A 234 5.46 -8.21 6.05
N GLY A 235 5.37 -7.11 5.29
CA GLY A 235 6.30 -6.00 5.41
C GLY A 235 7.72 -6.31 4.94
N ALA A 236 7.87 -7.34 4.11
CA ALA A 236 9.15 -7.76 3.54
C ALA A 236 8.98 -8.18 2.08
N ILE A 237 9.94 -7.80 1.24
CA ILE A 237 10.01 -8.18 -0.17
C ILE A 237 11.39 -8.70 -0.51
N PHE A 238 11.52 -9.51 -1.56
CA PHE A 238 12.82 -9.73 -2.15
C PHE A 238 13.04 -8.79 -3.34
N GLY A 239 14.22 -8.22 -3.44
CA GLY A 239 14.62 -7.34 -4.52
C GLY A 239 15.15 -8.12 -5.71
N CYS A 240 14.53 -7.93 -6.87
CA CYS A 240 14.92 -8.55 -8.12
C CYS A 240 15.23 -7.48 -9.19
N PRO A 241 16.38 -6.81 -9.12
CA PRO A 241 16.70 -5.61 -9.89
C PRO A 241 16.58 -5.76 -11.40
N ALA A 242 16.86 -6.95 -11.94
CA ALA A 242 16.73 -7.17 -13.38
C ALA A 242 15.27 -7.20 -13.86
N HIS A 243 14.28 -7.34 -12.96
CA HIS A 243 12.87 -7.63 -13.29
C HIS A 243 11.84 -6.72 -12.60
N ASP A 244 12.28 -5.78 -11.78
CA ASP A 244 11.47 -4.71 -11.19
C ASP A 244 12.23 -3.38 -11.29
N GLN A 245 11.58 -2.34 -11.82
CA GLN A 245 12.25 -1.05 -12.06
C GLN A 245 12.62 -0.34 -10.76
N ARG A 246 11.83 -0.47 -9.70
CA ARG A 246 12.12 0.12 -8.38
C ARG A 246 13.35 -0.53 -7.77
N ASP A 247 13.44 -1.85 -7.88
CA ASP A 247 14.58 -2.62 -7.41
C ASP A 247 15.83 -2.32 -8.25
N PHE A 248 15.66 -2.09 -9.56
CA PHE A 248 16.75 -1.72 -10.46
C PHE A 248 17.39 -0.38 -10.06
N ASP A 249 16.56 0.65 -9.84
CA ASP A 249 17.01 1.98 -9.44
C ASP A 249 17.70 1.93 -8.08
N PHE A 250 17.12 1.16 -7.14
CA PHE A 250 17.72 0.92 -5.84
C PHE A 250 19.08 0.22 -5.94
N ALA A 251 19.15 -0.88 -6.69
CA ALA A 251 20.40 -1.64 -6.88
C ALA A 251 21.49 -0.81 -7.55
N LYS A 252 21.15 0.02 -8.54
CA LYS A 252 22.09 0.95 -9.16
C LYS A 252 22.65 1.95 -8.15
N LYS A 253 21.79 2.53 -7.32
CA LYS A 253 22.17 3.50 -6.30
C LYS A 253 23.13 2.91 -5.26
N TYR A 254 22.81 1.71 -4.78
CA TYR A 254 23.57 1.05 -3.70
C TYR A 254 24.58 0.02 -4.21
N LYS A 255 24.79 -0.06 -5.53
CA LYS A 255 25.76 -0.96 -6.19
C LYS A 255 25.55 -2.44 -5.83
N LEU A 256 24.27 -2.84 -5.75
CA LEU A 256 23.88 -4.23 -5.55
C LEU A 256 23.93 -5.01 -6.88
N PRO A 257 24.11 -6.32 -6.87
CA PRO A 257 24.12 -7.14 -8.08
C PRO A 257 22.80 -7.03 -8.84
N ILE A 258 22.87 -7.09 -10.18
CA ILE A 258 21.71 -7.14 -11.07
C ILE A 258 21.81 -8.45 -11.85
N LEU A 259 20.97 -9.43 -11.48
CA LEU A 259 21.00 -10.78 -11.99
C LEU A 259 19.79 -10.99 -12.92
N LYS A 260 20.04 -11.09 -14.23
CA LYS A 260 18.97 -11.36 -15.21
C LYS A 260 18.67 -12.84 -15.26
N VAL A 261 17.45 -13.22 -14.93
CA VAL A 261 16.98 -14.62 -14.86
C VAL A 261 15.78 -14.90 -15.76
N VAL A 262 15.16 -13.86 -16.33
CA VAL A 262 14.11 -13.98 -17.33
C VAL A 262 14.52 -13.16 -18.57
N SER A 263 14.40 -13.74 -19.76
CA SER A 263 14.74 -13.07 -21.01
C SER A 263 13.73 -13.34 -22.11
N ASP A 264 13.51 -12.34 -22.96
CA ASP A 264 12.91 -12.59 -24.26
C ASP A 264 13.87 -13.41 -25.16
N LYS A 265 13.34 -13.98 -26.23
CA LYS A 265 14.11 -14.87 -27.13
C LYS A 265 15.31 -14.20 -27.81
N ASN A 266 15.42 -12.87 -27.76
CA ASN A 266 16.33 -12.08 -28.58
C ASN A 266 17.37 -11.26 -27.83
N SER A 267 17.37 -11.25 -26.47
CA SER A 267 18.25 -10.38 -25.69
C SER A 267 19.37 -11.16 -25.03
N SER A 268 20.61 -10.92 -25.49
CA SER A 268 21.84 -11.41 -24.86
C SER A 268 22.45 -10.45 -23.83
N VAL A 269 21.70 -9.42 -23.42
CA VAL A 269 22.20 -8.40 -22.49
C VAL A 269 22.27 -8.99 -21.09
N THR A 270 23.48 -8.97 -20.52
CA THR A 270 23.73 -9.37 -19.11
C THR A 270 23.26 -8.28 -18.13
N GLY A 271 22.97 -8.66 -16.89
CA GLY A 271 22.43 -7.75 -15.88
C GLY A 271 23.22 -6.44 -15.70
N GLU A 272 24.56 -6.49 -15.71
CA GLU A 272 25.44 -5.31 -15.56
C GLU A 272 25.28 -4.28 -16.69
N LYS A 273 24.89 -4.71 -17.89
CA LYS A 273 24.74 -3.85 -19.07
C LYS A 273 23.30 -3.37 -19.27
N MET A 274 22.38 -3.76 -18.39
CA MET A 274 20.99 -3.31 -18.46
C MET A 274 20.90 -1.81 -18.14
N LYS A 275 20.07 -1.11 -18.93
CA LYS A 275 19.75 0.32 -18.70
C LYS A 275 18.48 0.49 -17.88
N GLU A 276 17.59 -0.49 -17.94
CA GLU A 276 16.30 -0.56 -17.27
C GLU A 276 15.96 -2.02 -16.97
N ALA A 277 15.01 -2.24 -16.05
CA ALA A 277 14.53 -3.57 -15.71
C ALA A 277 13.72 -4.20 -16.87
N TYR A 278 13.83 -5.51 -17.04
CA TYR A 278 12.99 -6.27 -17.97
C TYR A 278 11.78 -6.83 -17.21
N THR A 279 10.63 -6.20 -17.38
CA THR A 279 9.37 -6.59 -16.69
C THR A 279 8.45 -7.48 -17.53
N GLY A 280 8.83 -7.77 -18.78
CA GLY A 280 8.05 -8.56 -19.71
C GLY A 280 8.07 -10.06 -19.44
N SER A 281 7.21 -10.79 -20.15
CA SER A 281 7.20 -12.25 -20.16
C SER A 281 8.39 -12.79 -20.93
N GLY A 282 8.93 -13.94 -20.49
CA GLY A 282 10.09 -14.55 -21.13
C GLY A 282 10.35 -15.97 -20.70
N LYS A 283 11.54 -16.48 -21.05
CA LYS A 283 12.04 -17.77 -20.58
C LYS A 283 12.98 -17.55 -19.41
N ILE A 284 12.90 -18.44 -18.43
CA ILE A 284 13.91 -18.52 -17.36
C ILE A 284 15.23 -18.97 -18.01
N ILE A 285 16.31 -18.26 -17.70
CA ILE A 285 17.63 -18.45 -18.33
C ILE A 285 18.74 -18.86 -17.36
N ASN A 286 18.43 -19.09 -16.08
CA ASN A 286 19.37 -19.62 -15.08
C ASN A 286 18.69 -20.65 -14.22
#